data_0014fd5f0a0c70d3e157840f7985fa80
#
_entry.id   0014fd5f0a0c70d3e157840f7985fa80
#
_cell.length_a   1.000
_cell.length_b   1.000
_cell.length_c   1.000
_cell.angle_alpha   90.00
_cell.angle_beta   90.00
_cell.angle_gamma   90.00
#
_symmetry.space_group_name_H-M   'P 1'
#
loop_
_entity.id
_entity.type
_entity.pdbx_description
1 polymer ?
#
loop_
_entity_poly.entity_id
_entity_poly.type
_entity_poly.pdbx_seq_one_letter_code
_entity_poly.pdbx_strand_id
1 'polypeptide(L)'
;MASADQLVQIGSHRDGPVTERLPDWLAITAACAFVFIAAYRIKLPGLYFDELIFADAAQGNLDSAWIHLRWGSLPVFIMGYLGALKAWVYVPIFRVLGVSAMSVRLPMILLAAVTLLIFYRALRGTIGAAWAAAIVWIMALDPANIFPSRLDWGPTVLMHFFQAAIFALWFSFRDRPKLWKLGCIFASCALGFFDKFNFIWLAAAFALGVFACYPDSIRDPWRSSGKVVRWTVILLVATAVSAAAYLIFPLMQFPAAGTLVLHLRQSWNEFQITLSGAGVAEVIFGSSAGIIAKVPYWLTVTDACLALVCLLLPMFDIRARENRKNGVFCLLVGFLIFLQIVITPQAGGPHHHSMLFPFPLLGFAFLARCLYDNFRTKRLLQVLILPLVGAAATCIALVNIHNTTVYLSHFRNNPHYRPLWSPAIYALASYINEHGFESAKIISVDCCLHNQLRALAPKKLRRRIRDFWPAFKELPKNSEEQESMLKAIFPEGKTLVVTFDASKETFPETRPNFLALLAAHPEISSGLVKEFWYGGEKIYEIYEVVRPPHGI
;
A
#
# COMPACT_ATOMS: atom_id res chain seq x y z
N MET A 1 20.07 -15.94 -40.80
CA MET A 1 19.38 -17.06 -40.14
C MET A 1 20.43 -17.90 -39.41
N ALA A 2 20.63 -17.67 -38.13
CA ALA A 2 21.48 -18.55 -37.30
C ALA A 2 20.62 -19.73 -36.87
N SER A 3 21.13 -20.95 -36.99
CA SER A 3 20.40 -22.18 -36.69
C SER A 3 20.00 -22.26 -35.21
N ALA A 4 18.87 -22.91 -34.95
CA ALA A 4 18.32 -23.12 -33.60
C ALA A 4 19.31 -23.81 -32.61
N ASP A 5 20.33 -24.48 -33.13
CA ASP A 5 21.35 -25.20 -32.37
C ASP A 5 22.37 -24.28 -31.68
N GLN A 6 22.56 -23.04 -32.15
CA GLN A 6 23.45 -22.07 -31.46
C GLN A 6 22.84 -21.43 -30.20
N LEU A 7 21.51 -21.51 -30.04
CA LEU A 7 20.82 -20.98 -28.86
C LEU A 7 20.84 -21.93 -27.65
N VAL A 8 21.15 -23.21 -27.85
CA VAL A 8 21.15 -24.23 -26.79
C VAL A 8 22.48 -24.28 -26.01
N GLN A 9 23.60 -23.78 -26.54
CA GLN A 9 24.90 -23.83 -25.88
C GLN A 9 25.21 -22.67 -24.92
N ILE A 10 24.32 -21.71 -24.71
CA ILE A 10 24.54 -20.56 -23.80
C ILE A 10 24.26 -20.92 -22.30
N GLY A 11 23.86 -22.15 -22.02
CA GLY A 11 23.27 -22.55 -20.73
C GLY A 11 24.14 -23.29 -19.73
N SER A 12 25.44 -23.54 -19.94
CA SER A 12 26.20 -24.39 -18.97
C SER A 12 27.60 -23.89 -18.60
N HIS A 13 27.67 -22.74 -17.91
CA HIS A 13 28.76 -22.59 -16.95
C HIS A 13 28.22 -23.02 -15.59
N ARG A 14 28.49 -24.28 -15.21
CA ARG A 14 28.31 -24.80 -13.86
C ARG A 14 29.45 -24.23 -12.99
N ASP A 15 29.18 -23.14 -12.32
CA ASP A 15 29.94 -22.77 -11.14
C ASP A 15 29.69 -23.84 -10.07
N GLY A 16 30.70 -24.17 -9.26
CA GLY A 16 30.63 -25.28 -8.32
C GLY A 16 29.49 -25.15 -7.27
N PRO A 17 29.05 -26.24 -6.66
CA PRO A 17 27.78 -26.32 -5.91
C PRO A 17 27.67 -25.42 -4.67
N VAL A 18 28.74 -24.81 -4.18
CA VAL A 18 28.74 -23.93 -3.01
C VAL A 18 28.61 -22.47 -3.42
N THR A 19 29.23 -22.01 -4.51
CA THR A 19 29.21 -20.63 -4.99
C THR A 19 27.86 -20.23 -5.62
N GLU A 20 27.10 -21.20 -6.14
CA GLU A 20 25.78 -20.97 -6.72
C GLU A 20 24.70 -20.69 -5.65
N ARG A 21 24.87 -21.18 -4.41
CA ARG A 21 23.85 -21.04 -3.35
C ARG A 21 23.98 -19.76 -2.52
N LEU A 22 25.15 -19.14 -2.49
CA LEU A 22 25.39 -17.94 -1.69
C LEU A 22 24.40 -16.78 -2.01
N PRO A 23 24.11 -16.43 -3.29
CA PRO A 23 23.14 -15.38 -3.60
C PRO A 23 21.72 -15.72 -3.16
N ASP A 24 21.32 -16.99 -3.16
CA ASP A 24 20.01 -17.44 -2.69
C ASP A 24 19.89 -17.21 -1.17
N TRP A 25 20.93 -17.55 -0.41
CA TRP A 25 20.98 -17.27 1.03
C TRP A 25 20.99 -15.78 1.32
N LEU A 26 21.70 -14.97 0.52
CA LEU A 26 21.68 -13.51 0.65
C LEU A 26 20.29 -12.93 0.41
N ALA A 27 19.51 -13.46 -0.53
CA ALA A 27 18.14 -13.03 -0.75
C ALA A 27 17.21 -13.43 0.42
N ILE A 28 17.37 -14.63 0.96
CA ILE A 28 16.62 -15.09 2.14
C ILE A 28 16.96 -14.21 3.36
N THR A 29 18.24 -13.93 3.59
CA THR A 29 18.66 -13.06 4.70
C THR A 29 18.15 -11.63 4.54
N ALA A 30 18.06 -11.10 3.30
CA ALA A 30 17.44 -9.81 3.03
C ALA A 30 15.93 -9.81 3.42
N ALA A 31 15.20 -10.85 3.03
CA ALA A 31 13.80 -11.01 3.40
C ALA A 31 13.61 -11.15 4.92
N CYS A 32 14.48 -11.90 5.60
CA CYS A 32 14.48 -12.00 7.07
C CYS A 32 14.80 -10.64 7.74
N ALA A 33 15.82 -9.94 7.27
CA ALA A 33 16.17 -8.61 7.76
C ALA A 33 15.00 -7.63 7.60
N PHE A 34 14.33 -7.64 6.45
CA PHE A 34 13.12 -6.86 6.22
C PHE A 34 12.03 -7.17 7.26
N VAL A 35 11.75 -8.46 7.53
CA VAL A 35 10.76 -8.85 8.54
C VAL A 35 11.12 -8.29 9.91
N PHE A 36 12.38 -8.43 10.35
CA PHE A 36 12.83 -7.89 11.65
C PHE A 36 12.70 -6.37 11.72
N ILE A 37 13.09 -5.65 10.67
CA ILE A 37 13.01 -4.19 10.60
C ILE A 37 11.55 -3.74 10.61
N ALA A 38 10.72 -4.31 9.74
CA ALA A 38 9.31 -3.95 9.61
C ALA A 38 8.50 -4.32 10.86
N ALA A 39 8.82 -5.42 11.55
CA ALA A 39 8.15 -5.85 12.77
C ALA A 39 8.68 -5.15 14.05
N TYR A 40 9.76 -4.35 13.97
CA TYR A 40 10.30 -3.66 15.14
C TYR A 40 9.23 -2.80 15.82
N ARG A 41 8.95 -3.05 17.12
CA ARG A 41 7.88 -2.38 17.88
C ARG A 41 6.53 -2.40 17.11
N ILE A 42 6.10 -3.54 16.66
CA ILE A 42 4.94 -3.74 15.77
C ILE A 42 3.62 -3.13 16.31
N LYS A 43 3.52 -2.92 17.63
CA LYS A 43 2.38 -2.23 18.25
C LYS A 43 2.37 -0.72 17.99
N LEU A 44 3.47 -0.14 17.50
CA LEU A 44 3.61 1.29 17.23
C LEU A 44 3.65 1.55 15.72
N PRO A 45 2.99 2.62 15.26
CA PRO A 45 2.04 3.47 15.99
C PRO A 45 0.80 2.68 16.40
N GLY A 46 -0.19 3.34 17.02
CA GLY A 46 -1.51 2.73 17.23
C GLY A 46 -2.11 2.21 15.94
N LEU A 47 -3.00 1.25 16.03
CA LEU A 47 -3.69 0.71 14.85
C LEU A 47 -4.57 1.79 14.21
N TYR A 48 -4.31 2.07 12.94
CA TYR A 48 -4.98 3.09 12.17
C TYR A 48 -6.31 2.58 11.59
N PHE A 49 -7.26 3.46 11.36
CA PHE A 49 -8.59 3.05 10.92
C PHE A 49 -8.58 2.32 9.56
N ASP A 50 -7.73 2.73 8.59
CA ASP A 50 -7.62 2.04 7.31
C ASP A 50 -7.06 0.60 7.42
N GLU A 51 -6.24 0.32 8.46
CA GLU A 51 -5.84 -1.05 8.77
C GLU A 51 -7.05 -1.84 9.29
N LEU A 52 -7.87 -1.20 10.10
CA LEU A 52 -8.94 -1.85 10.87
C LEU A 52 -10.28 -1.93 10.15
N ILE A 53 -10.49 -1.18 9.08
CA ILE A 53 -11.69 -1.32 8.24
C ILE A 53 -11.77 -2.73 7.62
N PHE A 54 -10.62 -3.30 7.18
CA PHE A 54 -10.53 -4.66 6.68
C PHE A 54 -10.68 -5.69 7.81
N ALA A 55 -10.16 -5.38 8.99
CA ALA A 55 -10.31 -6.23 10.17
C ALA A 55 -11.77 -6.28 10.66
N ASP A 56 -12.44 -5.15 10.67
CA ASP A 56 -13.87 -5.04 11.01
C ASP A 56 -14.73 -5.84 10.03
N ALA A 57 -14.47 -5.71 8.73
CA ALA A 57 -15.12 -6.50 7.69
C ALA A 57 -14.84 -8.01 7.82
N ALA A 58 -13.59 -8.41 8.10
CA ALA A 58 -13.22 -9.82 8.29
C ALA A 58 -13.89 -10.47 9.51
N GLN A 59 -14.25 -9.67 10.50
CA GLN A 59 -14.99 -10.12 11.69
C GLN A 59 -16.51 -10.24 11.46
N GLY A 60 -16.99 -9.93 10.24
CA GLY A 60 -18.40 -10.03 9.87
C GLY A 60 -19.25 -8.85 10.35
N ASN A 61 -18.67 -7.70 10.62
CA ASN A 61 -19.37 -6.48 10.99
C ASN A 61 -19.95 -5.78 9.74
N LEU A 62 -20.91 -6.41 9.10
CA LEU A 62 -21.47 -5.99 7.81
C LEU A 62 -22.45 -4.81 7.88
N ASP A 63 -22.76 -4.34 9.07
CA ASP A 63 -23.55 -3.13 9.33
C ASP A 63 -22.71 -1.85 9.38
N SER A 64 -21.41 -1.96 9.08
CA SER A 64 -20.54 -0.81 8.90
C SER A 64 -20.96 0.00 7.67
N ALA A 65 -21.03 1.33 7.80
CA ALA A 65 -21.29 2.25 6.69
C ALA A 65 -20.25 2.14 5.54
N TRP A 66 -19.09 1.56 5.82
CA TRP A 66 -18.00 1.36 4.86
C TRP A 66 -18.20 0.15 3.94
N ILE A 67 -19.06 -0.83 4.33
CA ILE A 67 -19.29 -2.01 3.47
C ILE A 67 -20.30 -1.65 2.38
N HIS A 68 -19.79 -1.40 1.20
CA HIS A 68 -20.55 -0.94 0.05
C HIS A 68 -21.33 -2.06 -0.64
N LEU A 69 -20.75 -3.26 -0.72
CA LEU A 69 -21.39 -4.44 -1.31
C LEU A 69 -21.06 -5.70 -0.52
N ARG A 70 -22.07 -6.53 -0.32
CA ARG A 70 -21.92 -7.85 0.33
C ARG A 70 -22.71 -8.94 -0.41
N TRP A 71 -22.23 -10.15 -0.29
CA TRP A 71 -22.94 -11.36 -0.72
C TRP A 71 -23.21 -12.24 0.49
N GLY A 72 -24.45 -12.21 0.98
CA GLY A 72 -24.80 -12.80 2.26
C GLY A 72 -23.99 -12.21 3.41
N SER A 73 -23.21 -13.04 4.10
CA SER A 73 -22.31 -12.62 5.17
C SER A 73 -20.89 -12.25 4.70
N LEU A 74 -20.58 -12.37 3.41
CA LEU A 74 -19.27 -12.11 2.85
C LEU A 74 -19.20 -10.65 2.33
N PRO A 75 -18.27 -9.81 2.83
CA PRO A 75 -18.02 -8.51 2.21
C PRO A 75 -17.41 -8.71 0.83
N VAL A 76 -17.88 -7.96 -0.16
CA VAL A 76 -17.33 -7.96 -1.52
C VAL A 76 -16.58 -6.66 -1.79
N PHE A 77 -17.21 -5.51 -1.50
CA PHE A 77 -16.57 -4.20 -1.55
C PHE A 77 -16.69 -3.50 -0.20
N ILE A 78 -15.54 -3.02 0.30
CA ILE A 78 -15.47 -2.25 1.55
C ILE A 78 -15.75 -0.76 1.29
N MET A 79 -15.30 -0.25 0.16
CA MET A 79 -15.68 1.06 -0.38
C MET A 79 -16.05 0.86 -1.85
N GLY A 80 -16.62 1.87 -2.51
CA GLY A 80 -16.99 1.77 -3.92
C GLY A 80 -15.83 1.45 -4.87
N TYR A 81 -14.58 1.52 -4.39
CA TYR A 81 -13.34 1.28 -5.15
C TYR A 81 -12.34 0.36 -4.46
N LEU A 82 -12.68 -0.19 -3.29
CA LEU A 82 -11.85 -1.14 -2.53
C LEU A 82 -12.57 -2.47 -2.38
N GLY A 83 -11.98 -3.53 -2.92
CA GLY A 83 -12.44 -4.89 -2.72
C GLY A 83 -12.10 -5.43 -1.33
N ALA A 84 -12.75 -6.53 -0.97
CA ALA A 84 -12.58 -7.16 0.33
C ALA A 84 -11.52 -8.28 0.36
N LEU A 85 -10.63 -8.37 -0.66
CA LEU A 85 -9.66 -9.46 -0.76
C LEU A 85 -8.79 -9.59 0.50
N LYS A 86 -8.28 -8.47 1.00
CA LYS A 86 -7.51 -8.41 2.23
C LYS A 86 -8.32 -8.86 3.45
N ALA A 87 -9.60 -8.48 3.54
CA ALA A 87 -10.48 -8.96 4.61
C ALA A 87 -10.66 -10.48 4.54
N TRP A 88 -10.76 -11.08 3.36
CA TRP A 88 -10.84 -12.54 3.21
C TRP A 88 -9.58 -13.25 3.71
N VAL A 89 -8.40 -12.68 3.47
CA VAL A 89 -7.13 -13.20 4.01
C VAL A 89 -7.12 -13.15 5.54
N TYR A 90 -7.71 -12.11 6.13
CA TYR A 90 -7.76 -11.96 7.58
C TYR A 90 -8.78 -12.89 8.28
N VAL A 91 -9.84 -13.34 7.61
CA VAL A 91 -10.87 -14.20 8.23
C VAL A 91 -10.28 -15.40 8.98
N PRO A 92 -9.46 -16.28 8.37
CA PRO A 92 -8.87 -17.40 9.08
C PRO A 92 -7.90 -16.97 10.19
N ILE A 93 -7.15 -15.91 9.99
CA ILE A 93 -6.17 -15.41 10.95
C ILE A 93 -6.87 -14.93 12.24
N PHE A 94 -7.91 -14.11 12.08
CA PHE A 94 -8.62 -13.56 13.24
C PHE A 94 -9.53 -14.57 13.95
N ARG A 95 -9.93 -15.64 13.27
CA ARG A 95 -10.61 -16.77 13.95
C ARG A 95 -9.71 -17.47 14.95
N VAL A 96 -8.39 -17.52 14.67
CA VAL A 96 -7.41 -18.24 15.51
C VAL A 96 -6.76 -17.28 16.51
N LEU A 97 -6.31 -16.11 16.06
CA LEU A 97 -5.46 -15.21 16.85
C LEU A 97 -6.20 -13.98 17.44
N GLY A 98 -7.47 -13.77 17.05
CA GLY A 98 -8.15 -12.51 17.35
C GLY A 98 -7.54 -11.33 16.62
N VAL A 99 -8.06 -10.11 16.88
CA VAL A 99 -7.55 -8.87 16.30
C VAL A 99 -6.57 -8.20 17.27
N SER A 100 -5.37 -7.94 16.80
CA SER A 100 -4.29 -7.26 17.51
C SER A 100 -3.33 -6.64 16.51
N ALA A 101 -2.43 -5.75 16.95
CA ALA A 101 -1.39 -5.21 16.07
C ALA A 101 -0.54 -6.32 15.41
N MET A 102 -0.31 -7.42 16.12
CA MET A 102 0.43 -8.56 15.60
C MET A 102 -0.34 -9.28 14.49
N SER A 103 -1.60 -9.64 14.74
CA SER A 103 -2.43 -10.40 13.79
C SER A 103 -2.87 -9.56 12.57
N VAL A 104 -2.86 -8.23 12.67
CA VAL A 104 -3.12 -7.32 11.55
C VAL A 104 -1.84 -7.11 10.71
N ARG A 105 -0.72 -6.77 11.33
CA ARG A 105 0.49 -6.31 10.61
C ARG A 105 1.42 -7.42 10.18
N LEU A 106 1.66 -8.43 11.05
CA LEU A 106 2.65 -9.48 10.76
C LEU A 106 2.34 -10.29 9.49
N PRO A 107 1.08 -10.70 9.19
CA PRO A 107 0.77 -11.43 7.96
C PRO A 107 1.13 -10.62 6.70
N MET A 108 0.91 -9.31 6.72
CA MET A 108 1.24 -8.43 5.60
C MET A 108 2.75 -8.20 5.48
N ILE A 109 3.47 -8.05 6.58
CA ILE A 109 4.94 -8.01 6.60
C ILE A 109 5.53 -9.29 6.00
N LEU A 110 4.98 -10.45 6.35
CA LEU A 110 5.42 -11.73 5.78
C LEU A 110 5.10 -11.84 4.28
N LEU A 111 3.94 -11.36 3.85
CA LEU A 111 3.59 -11.31 2.43
C LEU A 111 4.53 -10.38 1.65
N ALA A 112 4.90 -9.23 2.22
CA ALA A 112 5.88 -8.33 1.63
C ALA A 112 7.29 -8.98 1.54
N ALA A 113 7.70 -9.78 2.53
CA ALA A 113 8.94 -10.56 2.46
C ALA A 113 8.89 -11.61 1.34
N VAL A 114 7.76 -12.29 1.16
CA VAL A 114 7.54 -13.21 0.02
C VAL A 114 7.61 -12.44 -1.30
N THR A 115 7.07 -11.23 -1.37
CA THR A 115 7.15 -10.34 -2.54
C THR A 115 8.60 -10.04 -2.92
N LEU A 116 9.48 -9.78 -1.95
CA LEU A 116 10.93 -9.62 -2.19
C LEU A 116 11.57 -10.88 -2.81
N LEU A 117 11.19 -12.06 -2.34
CA LEU A 117 11.70 -13.33 -2.90
C LEU A 117 11.17 -13.60 -4.31
N ILE A 118 9.94 -13.16 -4.63
CA ILE A 118 9.40 -13.20 -6.00
C ILE A 118 10.21 -12.28 -6.91
N PHE A 119 10.53 -11.04 -6.50
CA PHE A 119 11.42 -10.15 -7.24
C PHE A 119 12.80 -10.76 -7.41
N TYR A 120 13.39 -11.33 -6.36
CA TYR A 120 14.68 -12.05 -6.47
C TYR A 120 14.61 -13.11 -7.57
N ARG A 121 13.59 -13.96 -7.55
CA ARG A 121 13.44 -15.04 -8.53
C ARG A 121 13.33 -14.52 -9.96
N ALA A 122 12.57 -13.43 -10.16
CA ALA A 122 12.41 -12.77 -11.45
C ALA A 122 13.74 -12.18 -11.95
N LEU A 123 14.43 -11.44 -11.08
CA LEU A 123 15.68 -10.77 -11.40
C LEU A 123 16.83 -11.75 -11.62
N ARG A 124 16.89 -12.83 -10.84
CA ARG A 124 17.93 -13.87 -10.98
C ARG A 124 18.01 -14.41 -12.40
N GLY A 125 16.87 -14.66 -13.04
CA GLY A 125 16.80 -15.16 -14.40
C GLY A 125 17.26 -14.16 -15.47
N THR A 126 17.25 -12.87 -15.15
CA THR A 126 17.53 -11.78 -16.12
C THR A 126 18.92 -11.15 -15.94
N ILE A 127 19.24 -10.70 -14.71
CA ILE A 127 20.50 -9.99 -14.41
C ILE A 127 21.53 -10.85 -13.68
N GLY A 128 21.18 -12.09 -13.33
CA GLY A 128 22.03 -13.01 -12.59
C GLY A 128 21.87 -12.92 -11.08
N ALA A 129 22.24 -13.99 -10.38
CA ALA A 129 21.93 -14.20 -8.97
C ALA A 129 22.55 -13.15 -8.01
N ALA A 130 23.82 -12.79 -8.21
CA ALA A 130 24.52 -11.82 -7.35
C ALA A 130 23.90 -10.41 -7.45
N TRP A 131 23.64 -9.95 -8.68
CA TRP A 131 22.97 -8.67 -8.91
C TRP A 131 21.55 -8.66 -8.33
N ALA A 132 20.80 -9.75 -8.56
CA ALA A 132 19.45 -9.89 -8.01
C ALA A 132 19.45 -9.82 -6.48
N ALA A 133 20.38 -10.50 -5.81
CA ALA A 133 20.53 -10.46 -4.36
C ALA A 133 20.85 -9.04 -3.85
N ALA A 134 21.77 -8.34 -4.51
CA ALA A 134 22.13 -6.97 -4.14
C ALA A 134 20.92 -6.01 -4.26
N ILE A 135 20.15 -6.10 -5.34
CA ILE A 135 18.93 -5.29 -5.54
C ILE A 135 17.87 -5.61 -4.50
N VAL A 136 17.66 -6.90 -4.19
CA VAL A 136 16.68 -7.29 -3.16
C VAL A 136 17.09 -6.81 -1.77
N TRP A 137 18.40 -6.75 -1.45
CA TRP A 137 18.87 -6.10 -0.24
C TRP A 137 18.54 -4.61 -0.20
N ILE A 138 18.73 -3.88 -1.30
CA ILE A 138 18.32 -2.47 -1.38
C ILE A 138 16.80 -2.34 -1.19
N MET A 139 15.99 -3.19 -1.85
CA MET A 139 14.54 -3.22 -1.67
C MET A 139 14.11 -3.55 -0.23
N ALA A 140 14.84 -4.45 0.44
CA ALA A 140 14.55 -4.84 1.82
C ALA A 140 14.81 -3.71 2.83
N LEU A 141 15.72 -2.80 2.50
CA LEU A 141 16.08 -1.63 3.30
C LEU A 141 15.33 -0.36 2.86
N ASP A 142 14.51 -0.44 1.80
CA ASP A 142 13.85 0.71 1.20
C ASP A 142 12.66 1.17 2.05
N PRO A 143 12.64 2.44 2.50
CA PRO A 143 11.50 3.02 3.21
C PRO A 143 10.18 2.91 2.44
N ALA A 144 10.20 3.01 1.10
CA ALA A 144 9.04 2.83 0.24
C ALA A 144 8.40 1.43 0.34
N ASN A 145 9.18 0.44 0.75
CA ASN A 145 8.70 -0.92 1.02
C ASN A 145 8.38 -1.13 2.50
N ILE A 146 9.29 -0.72 3.40
CA ILE A 146 9.18 -0.99 4.85
C ILE A 146 7.96 -0.29 5.46
N PHE A 147 7.77 1.01 5.19
CA PHE A 147 6.78 1.80 5.90
C PHE A 147 5.34 1.42 5.51
N PRO A 148 4.99 1.31 4.21
CA PRO A 148 3.67 0.83 3.82
C PRO A 148 3.38 -0.61 4.26
N SER A 149 4.39 -1.50 4.19
CA SER A 149 4.22 -2.91 4.58
C SER A 149 4.02 -3.08 6.08
N ARG A 150 4.69 -2.25 6.89
CA ARG A 150 4.57 -2.24 8.34
C ARG A 150 3.19 -1.81 8.83
N LEU A 151 2.61 -0.80 8.18
CA LEU A 151 1.33 -0.22 8.56
C LEU A 151 0.16 -0.88 7.87
N ASP A 152 0.43 -1.67 6.82
CA ASP A 152 -0.61 -2.24 5.97
C ASP A 152 -1.65 -1.18 5.53
N TRP A 153 -1.15 -0.02 5.13
CA TRP A 153 -1.96 1.14 4.77
C TRP A 153 -2.77 0.88 3.50
N GLY A 154 -4.05 0.62 3.67
CA GLY A 154 -4.92 0.13 2.63
C GLY A 154 -4.45 -1.25 2.12
N PRO A 155 -4.71 -1.64 0.89
CA PRO A 155 -4.26 -2.89 0.29
C PRO A 155 -2.88 -2.78 -0.40
N THR A 156 -1.97 -1.95 0.12
CA THR A 156 -0.68 -1.65 -0.53
C THR A 156 0.21 -2.88 -0.65
N VAL A 157 0.21 -3.77 0.35
CA VAL A 157 1.04 -4.98 0.33
C VAL A 157 0.55 -5.97 -0.72
N LEU A 158 -0.76 -6.17 -0.84
CA LEU A 158 -1.35 -7.03 -1.89
C LEU A 158 -1.08 -6.45 -3.28
N MET A 159 -1.16 -5.13 -3.44
CA MET A 159 -0.81 -4.43 -4.66
C MET A 159 0.63 -4.74 -5.09
N HIS A 160 1.62 -4.62 -4.19
CA HIS A 160 3.02 -4.94 -4.49
C HIS A 160 3.23 -6.43 -4.78
N PHE A 161 2.49 -7.31 -4.09
CA PHE A 161 2.52 -8.75 -4.36
C PHE A 161 2.06 -9.08 -5.78
N PHE A 162 0.90 -8.54 -6.21
CA PHE A 162 0.42 -8.76 -7.58
C PHE A 162 1.34 -8.13 -8.62
N GLN A 163 1.90 -6.96 -8.33
CA GLN A 163 2.92 -6.32 -9.17
C GLN A 163 4.14 -7.22 -9.37
N ALA A 164 4.71 -7.76 -8.30
CA ALA A 164 5.83 -8.70 -8.37
C ALA A 164 5.48 -9.99 -9.13
N ALA A 165 4.27 -10.53 -8.89
CA ALA A 165 3.80 -11.72 -9.59
C ALA A 165 3.67 -11.50 -11.10
N ILE A 166 3.10 -10.35 -11.53
CA ILE A 166 2.98 -9.99 -12.95
C ILE A 166 4.36 -9.91 -13.60
N PHE A 167 5.33 -9.24 -12.95
CA PHE A 167 6.70 -9.13 -13.48
C PHE A 167 7.41 -10.48 -13.56
N ALA A 168 7.34 -11.29 -12.51
CA ALA A 168 7.95 -12.62 -12.49
C ALA A 168 7.35 -13.53 -13.57
N LEU A 169 6.04 -13.52 -13.70
CA LEU A 169 5.34 -14.30 -14.73
C LEU A 169 5.67 -13.82 -16.14
N TRP A 170 5.78 -12.49 -16.34
CA TRP A 170 6.14 -11.90 -17.64
C TRP A 170 7.54 -12.30 -18.08
N PHE A 171 8.57 -12.12 -17.23
CA PHE A 171 9.93 -12.55 -17.58
C PHE A 171 9.99 -14.06 -17.81
N SER A 172 9.32 -14.85 -16.97
CA SER A 172 9.22 -16.28 -17.15
C SER A 172 8.46 -16.69 -18.42
N PHE A 173 7.47 -15.90 -18.87
CA PHE A 173 6.74 -16.12 -20.13
C PHE A 173 7.64 -15.86 -21.32
N ARG A 174 8.43 -14.79 -21.29
CA ARG A 174 9.39 -14.47 -22.37
C ARG A 174 10.43 -15.55 -22.58
N ASP A 175 10.96 -16.13 -21.47
CA ASP A 175 11.95 -17.22 -21.56
C ASP A 175 11.34 -18.51 -22.10
N ARG A 176 10.15 -18.85 -21.65
CA ARG A 176 9.43 -20.08 -22.01
C ARG A 176 7.94 -19.77 -22.15
N PRO A 177 7.46 -19.44 -23.34
CA PRO A 177 6.07 -19.09 -23.58
C PRO A 177 5.13 -20.25 -23.28
N LYS A 178 4.22 -20.05 -22.31
CA LYS A 178 3.14 -20.98 -21.96
C LYS A 178 1.88 -20.19 -21.66
N LEU A 179 0.76 -20.52 -22.27
CA LEU A 179 -0.51 -19.78 -22.15
C LEU A 179 -0.99 -19.64 -20.70
N TRP A 180 -0.79 -20.65 -19.85
CA TRP A 180 -1.18 -20.55 -18.45
C TRP A 180 -0.52 -19.39 -17.70
N LYS A 181 0.72 -19.00 -18.08
CA LYS A 181 1.40 -17.84 -17.49
C LYS A 181 0.71 -16.53 -17.83
N LEU A 182 0.20 -16.38 -19.07
CA LEU A 182 -0.65 -15.25 -19.45
C LEU A 182 -1.96 -15.26 -18.67
N GLY A 183 -2.57 -16.43 -18.47
CA GLY A 183 -3.73 -16.59 -17.62
C GLY A 183 -3.47 -16.12 -16.17
N CYS A 184 -2.32 -16.48 -15.62
CA CYS A 184 -1.91 -16.03 -14.28
C CYS A 184 -1.62 -14.52 -14.23
N ILE A 185 -1.01 -13.93 -15.29
CA ILE A 185 -0.84 -12.47 -15.38
C ILE A 185 -2.20 -11.79 -15.38
N PHE A 186 -3.12 -12.24 -16.22
CA PHE A 186 -4.48 -11.70 -16.27
C PHE A 186 -5.21 -11.83 -14.92
N ALA A 187 -5.14 -13.01 -14.28
CA ALA A 187 -5.72 -13.24 -12.96
C ALA A 187 -5.10 -12.30 -11.89
N SER A 188 -3.78 -12.10 -11.93
CA SER A 188 -3.10 -11.16 -11.03
C SER A 188 -3.55 -9.70 -11.27
N CYS A 189 -3.74 -9.29 -12.53
CA CYS A 189 -4.30 -7.99 -12.86
C CYS A 189 -5.75 -7.85 -12.37
N ALA A 190 -6.59 -8.87 -12.57
CA ALA A 190 -7.97 -8.87 -12.14
C ALA A 190 -8.11 -8.83 -10.61
N LEU A 191 -7.32 -9.63 -9.89
CA LEU A 191 -7.29 -9.63 -8.42
C LEU A 191 -6.75 -8.32 -7.86
N GLY A 192 -5.69 -7.76 -8.44
CA GLY A 192 -5.16 -6.47 -8.04
C GLY A 192 -6.15 -5.33 -8.29
N PHE A 193 -6.86 -5.36 -9.42
CA PHE A 193 -7.93 -4.41 -9.72
C PHE A 193 -9.12 -4.56 -8.76
N PHE A 194 -9.54 -5.80 -8.48
CA PHE A 194 -10.56 -6.07 -7.49
C PHE A 194 -10.15 -5.58 -6.10
N ASP A 195 -8.89 -5.78 -5.70
CA ASP A 195 -8.36 -5.32 -4.41
C ASP A 195 -8.41 -3.80 -4.28
N LYS A 196 -7.98 -3.08 -5.35
CA LYS A 196 -8.10 -1.62 -5.44
C LYS A 196 -8.16 -1.16 -6.91
N PHE A 197 -9.16 -0.39 -7.26
CA PHE A 197 -9.39 0.04 -8.66
C PHE A 197 -8.23 0.79 -9.29
N ASN A 198 -7.41 1.51 -8.51
CA ASN A 198 -6.22 2.18 -9.04
C ASN A 198 -5.16 1.22 -9.60
N PHE A 199 -5.26 -0.09 -9.34
CA PHE A 199 -4.38 -1.09 -9.96
C PHE A 199 -4.48 -1.12 -11.50
N ILE A 200 -5.55 -0.53 -12.05
CA ILE A 200 -5.68 -0.32 -13.51
C ILE A 200 -4.51 0.49 -14.07
N TRP A 201 -3.94 1.41 -13.29
CA TRP A 201 -2.78 2.19 -13.72
C TRP A 201 -1.58 1.28 -14.03
N LEU A 202 -1.32 0.30 -13.15
CA LEU A 202 -0.29 -0.70 -13.41
C LEU A 202 -0.65 -1.59 -14.60
N ALA A 203 -1.87 -2.10 -14.66
CA ALA A 203 -2.28 -3.00 -15.73
C ALA A 203 -2.19 -2.34 -17.12
N ALA A 204 -2.65 -1.09 -17.24
CA ALA A 204 -2.56 -0.31 -18.47
C ALA A 204 -1.10 0.04 -18.83
N ALA A 205 -0.33 0.54 -17.86
CA ALA A 205 1.08 0.88 -18.05
C ALA A 205 1.91 -0.35 -18.43
N PHE A 206 1.67 -1.49 -17.78
CA PHE A 206 2.32 -2.75 -18.10
C PHE A 206 2.00 -3.21 -19.52
N ALA A 207 0.72 -3.22 -19.91
CA ALA A 207 0.29 -3.60 -21.26
C ALA A 207 0.93 -2.71 -22.33
N LEU A 208 0.90 -1.38 -22.16
CA LEU A 208 1.53 -0.42 -23.06
C LEU A 208 3.05 -0.60 -23.12
N GLY A 209 3.69 -0.80 -21.97
CA GLY A 209 5.12 -1.06 -21.89
C GLY A 209 5.52 -2.35 -22.60
N VAL A 210 4.76 -3.43 -22.43
CA VAL A 210 4.97 -4.70 -23.16
C VAL A 210 4.80 -4.48 -24.66
N PHE A 211 3.78 -3.76 -25.09
CA PHE A 211 3.54 -3.47 -26.49
C PHE A 211 4.69 -2.64 -27.11
N ALA A 212 5.20 -1.65 -26.39
CA ALA A 212 6.28 -0.79 -26.84
C ALA A 212 7.65 -1.50 -26.88
N CYS A 213 7.97 -2.27 -25.83
CA CYS A 213 9.31 -2.85 -25.69
C CYS A 213 9.44 -4.28 -26.24
N TYR A 214 8.33 -5.04 -26.33
CA TYR A 214 8.34 -6.47 -26.67
C TYR A 214 7.25 -6.86 -27.68
N PRO A 215 7.10 -6.15 -28.81
CA PRO A 215 6.03 -6.42 -29.77
C PRO A 215 6.06 -7.86 -30.30
N ASP A 216 7.24 -8.43 -30.53
CA ASP A 216 7.40 -9.79 -31.06
C ASP A 216 6.95 -10.85 -30.07
N SER A 217 7.17 -10.63 -28.76
CA SER A 217 6.72 -11.56 -27.71
C SER A 217 5.19 -11.71 -27.63
N ILE A 218 4.44 -10.74 -28.16
CA ILE A 218 2.97 -10.83 -28.30
C ILE A 218 2.60 -11.37 -29.69
N ARG A 219 3.24 -10.84 -30.72
CA ARG A 219 2.89 -11.11 -32.13
C ARG A 219 3.06 -12.58 -32.50
N ASP A 220 4.14 -13.22 -32.04
CA ASP A 220 4.45 -14.59 -32.42
C ASP A 220 3.50 -15.62 -31.78
N PRO A 221 3.22 -15.60 -30.46
CA PRO A 221 2.18 -16.43 -29.89
C PRO A 221 0.79 -16.15 -30.45
N TRP A 222 0.49 -14.88 -30.79
CA TRP A 222 -0.76 -14.50 -31.41
C TRP A 222 -0.93 -15.11 -32.78
N ARG A 223 0.11 -15.05 -33.63
CA ARG A 223 0.08 -15.60 -34.96
C ARG A 223 -0.02 -17.13 -34.99
N SER A 224 0.62 -17.79 -34.06
CA SER A 224 0.58 -19.25 -33.91
C SER A 224 -0.71 -19.78 -33.24
N SER A 225 -1.52 -18.90 -32.61
CA SER A 225 -2.76 -19.29 -31.95
C SER A 225 -3.88 -19.59 -32.94
N GLY A 226 -4.71 -20.57 -32.63
CA GLY A 226 -5.94 -20.87 -33.38
C GLY A 226 -6.97 -19.73 -33.30
N LYS A 227 -7.89 -19.67 -34.26
CA LYS A 227 -8.94 -18.62 -34.32
C LYS A 227 -9.77 -18.55 -33.03
N VAL A 228 -10.15 -19.70 -32.48
CA VAL A 228 -10.94 -19.76 -31.23
C VAL A 228 -10.21 -19.08 -30.07
N VAL A 229 -8.93 -19.40 -29.88
CA VAL A 229 -8.11 -18.78 -28.81
C VAL A 229 -8.03 -17.27 -29.00
N ARG A 230 -7.82 -16.77 -30.22
CA ARG A 230 -7.76 -15.33 -30.51
C ARG A 230 -9.07 -14.64 -30.14
N TRP A 231 -10.21 -15.18 -30.60
CA TRP A 231 -11.52 -14.61 -30.30
C TRP A 231 -11.84 -14.65 -28.80
N THR A 232 -11.49 -15.76 -28.11
CA THR A 232 -11.65 -15.85 -26.65
C THR A 232 -10.84 -14.78 -25.92
N VAL A 233 -9.57 -14.57 -26.31
CA VAL A 233 -8.73 -13.52 -25.71
C VAL A 233 -9.27 -12.13 -26.01
N ILE A 234 -9.70 -11.85 -27.25
CA ILE A 234 -10.32 -10.56 -27.61
C ILE A 234 -11.56 -10.31 -26.73
N LEU A 235 -12.43 -11.29 -26.64
CA LEU A 235 -13.66 -11.18 -25.86
C LEU A 235 -13.37 -10.95 -24.36
N LEU A 236 -12.45 -11.71 -23.77
CA LEU A 236 -12.04 -11.54 -22.39
C LEU A 236 -11.45 -10.15 -22.12
N VAL A 237 -10.55 -9.68 -22.99
CA VAL A 237 -9.95 -8.35 -22.88
C VAL A 237 -11.01 -7.27 -23.05
N ALA A 238 -11.87 -7.38 -24.07
CA ALA A 238 -12.95 -6.42 -24.30
C ALA A 238 -13.91 -6.37 -23.10
N THR A 239 -14.30 -7.53 -22.55
CA THR A 239 -15.17 -7.60 -21.37
C THR A 239 -14.48 -6.96 -20.15
N ALA A 240 -13.21 -7.28 -19.90
CA ALA A 240 -12.44 -6.72 -18.78
C ALA A 240 -12.28 -5.19 -18.90
N VAL A 241 -11.97 -4.69 -20.12
CA VAL A 241 -11.85 -3.25 -20.37
C VAL A 241 -13.19 -2.56 -20.20
N SER A 242 -14.27 -3.14 -20.72
CA SER A 242 -15.63 -2.57 -20.59
C SER A 242 -16.09 -2.55 -19.13
N ALA A 243 -15.86 -3.64 -18.38
CA ALA A 243 -16.17 -3.70 -16.95
C ALA A 243 -15.34 -2.69 -16.14
N ALA A 244 -14.05 -2.60 -16.40
CA ALA A 244 -13.17 -1.63 -15.76
C ALA A 244 -13.60 -0.18 -16.09
N ALA A 245 -13.92 0.11 -17.35
CA ALA A 245 -14.43 1.43 -17.76
C ALA A 245 -15.74 1.76 -17.06
N TYR A 246 -16.70 0.83 -17.04
CA TYR A 246 -17.98 1.01 -16.34
C TYR A 246 -17.81 1.31 -14.85
N LEU A 247 -16.90 0.63 -14.16
CA LEU A 247 -16.66 0.80 -12.73
C LEU A 247 -15.86 2.09 -12.41
N ILE A 248 -14.93 2.46 -13.29
CA ILE A 248 -14.02 3.58 -13.04
C ILE A 248 -14.60 4.90 -13.53
N PHE A 249 -15.28 4.91 -14.67
CA PHE A 249 -15.74 6.15 -15.33
C PHE A 249 -16.56 7.06 -14.40
N PRO A 250 -17.50 6.55 -13.57
CA PRO A 250 -18.23 7.39 -12.60
C PRO A 250 -17.35 7.99 -11.50
N LEU A 251 -16.17 7.39 -11.26
CA LEU A 251 -15.23 7.82 -10.22
C LEU A 251 -14.15 8.77 -10.78
N MET A 252 -14.01 8.86 -12.11
CA MET A 252 -13.00 9.71 -12.73
C MET A 252 -13.45 11.16 -12.76
N GLN A 253 -12.65 12.00 -12.13
CA GLN A 253 -12.71 13.45 -12.32
C GLN A 253 -11.39 13.86 -12.97
N PHE A 254 -11.45 14.47 -14.14
CA PHE A 254 -10.26 14.99 -14.80
C PHE A 254 -9.93 16.39 -14.28
N PRO A 255 -8.65 16.73 -14.10
CA PRO A 255 -8.27 18.08 -13.72
C PRO A 255 -8.67 19.07 -14.82
N ALA A 256 -9.11 20.25 -14.43
CA ALA A 256 -9.29 21.34 -15.37
C ALA A 256 -7.96 21.63 -16.08
N ALA A 257 -7.98 21.93 -17.38
CA ALA A 257 -6.77 22.12 -18.18
C ALA A 257 -5.77 23.10 -17.55
N GLY A 258 -6.25 24.19 -16.91
CA GLY A 258 -5.41 25.19 -16.23
C GLY A 258 -4.75 24.69 -14.93
N THR A 259 -5.15 23.54 -14.37
CA THR A 259 -4.60 23.00 -13.11
C THR A 259 -3.59 21.87 -13.33
N LEU A 260 -3.37 21.41 -14.55
CA LEU A 260 -2.50 20.26 -14.85
C LEU A 260 -1.07 20.46 -14.35
N VAL A 261 -0.49 21.65 -14.52
CA VAL A 261 0.87 21.98 -14.05
C VAL A 261 0.94 21.91 -12.52
N LEU A 262 -0.10 22.38 -11.83
CA LEU A 262 -0.20 22.29 -10.38
C LEU A 262 -0.25 20.82 -9.93
N HIS A 263 -1.09 20.00 -10.57
CA HIS A 263 -1.17 18.56 -10.29
C HIS A 263 0.15 17.83 -10.57
N LEU A 264 0.84 18.18 -11.65
CA LEU A 264 2.16 17.63 -11.94
C LEU A 264 3.15 17.95 -10.82
N ARG A 265 3.20 19.22 -10.37
CA ARG A 265 4.09 19.65 -9.27
C ARG A 265 3.74 18.96 -7.95
N GLN A 266 2.45 18.86 -7.63
CA GLN A 266 1.97 18.16 -6.44
C GLN A 266 2.33 16.66 -6.49
N SER A 267 1.98 15.96 -7.58
CA SER A 267 2.31 14.55 -7.75
C SER A 267 3.81 14.28 -7.72
N TRP A 268 4.63 15.19 -8.25
CA TRP A 268 6.08 15.08 -8.18
C TRP A 268 6.59 15.20 -6.74
N ASN A 269 6.05 16.12 -5.97
CA ASN A 269 6.38 16.24 -4.54
C ASN A 269 5.93 14.99 -3.77
N GLU A 270 4.68 14.54 -3.98
CA GLU A 270 4.15 13.32 -3.37
C GLU A 270 4.97 12.06 -3.74
N PHE A 271 5.45 11.95 -4.98
CA PHE A 271 6.38 10.91 -5.41
C PHE A 271 7.65 10.91 -4.55
N GLN A 272 8.28 12.06 -4.34
CA GLN A 272 9.51 12.17 -3.56
C GLN A 272 9.29 11.81 -2.08
N ILE A 273 8.28 12.42 -1.44
CA ILE A 273 8.01 12.20 -0.02
C ILE A 273 7.50 10.78 0.28
N THR A 274 6.78 10.17 -0.67
CA THR A 274 6.28 8.80 -0.52
C THR A 274 7.41 7.79 -0.62
N LEU A 275 8.19 7.84 -1.70
CA LEU A 275 9.26 6.84 -1.92
C LEU A 275 10.44 7.03 -0.97
N SER A 276 10.62 8.20 -0.36
CA SER A 276 11.61 8.38 0.72
C SER A 276 11.09 7.94 2.10
N GLY A 277 9.78 7.71 2.24
CA GLY A 277 9.12 7.46 3.52
C GLY A 277 8.73 8.71 4.30
N ALA A 278 9.11 9.92 3.84
CA ALA A 278 8.80 11.18 4.52
C ALA A 278 7.29 11.40 4.67
N GLY A 279 6.50 11.13 3.62
CA GLY A 279 5.04 11.28 3.66
C GLY A 279 4.37 10.38 4.69
N VAL A 280 4.86 9.15 4.86
CA VAL A 280 4.35 8.24 5.90
C VAL A 280 4.70 8.76 7.30
N ALA A 281 5.92 9.26 7.50
CA ALA A 281 6.33 9.85 8.78
C ALA A 281 5.49 11.09 9.12
N GLU A 282 5.22 11.97 8.15
CA GLU A 282 4.38 13.17 8.32
C GLU A 282 2.95 12.82 8.73
N VAL A 283 2.38 11.77 8.13
CA VAL A 283 1.01 11.33 8.46
C VAL A 283 0.93 10.75 9.87
N ILE A 284 1.97 10.08 10.34
CA ILE A 284 1.99 9.45 11.68
C ILE A 284 2.36 10.45 12.77
N PHE A 285 3.44 11.20 12.56
CA PHE A 285 4.08 12.03 13.58
C PHE A 285 3.81 13.53 13.41
N GLY A 286 3.20 13.95 12.28
CA GLY A 286 3.06 15.37 11.93
C GLY A 286 4.36 16.01 11.44
N SER A 287 5.44 15.26 11.32
CA SER A 287 6.77 15.72 10.90
C SER A 287 7.54 14.61 10.20
N SER A 288 8.28 14.99 9.16
CA SER A 288 9.25 14.14 8.48
C SER A 288 10.70 14.46 8.88
N ALA A 289 10.91 15.14 10.01
CA ALA A 289 12.20 15.63 10.44
C ALA A 289 13.31 14.57 10.39
N GLY A 290 14.39 14.86 9.69
CA GLY A 290 15.54 13.98 9.53
C GLY A 290 15.45 12.98 8.37
N ILE A 291 14.31 12.84 7.69
CA ILE A 291 14.18 11.98 6.51
C ILE A 291 14.63 12.75 5.25
N ILE A 292 15.50 12.12 4.47
CA ILE A 292 16.01 12.68 3.22
C ILE A 292 15.00 12.41 2.11
N ALA A 293 14.16 13.41 1.81
CA ALA A 293 13.05 13.25 0.86
C ALA A 293 13.49 13.20 -0.62
N LYS A 294 14.66 13.75 -0.98
CA LYS A 294 15.09 13.92 -2.39
C LYS A 294 15.74 12.69 -3.03
N VAL A 295 15.83 11.55 -2.34
CA VAL A 295 16.47 10.34 -2.88
C VAL A 295 15.77 9.84 -4.15
N PRO A 296 14.42 9.74 -4.21
CA PRO A 296 13.73 9.31 -5.42
C PRO A 296 13.99 10.24 -6.61
N TYR A 297 14.14 11.54 -6.37
CA TYR A 297 14.54 12.50 -7.40
C TYR A 297 15.91 12.15 -8.00
N TRP A 298 16.94 11.98 -7.16
CA TRP A 298 18.27 11.66 -7.63
C TRP A 298 18.35 10.31 -8.32
N LEU A 299 17.61 9.31 -7.82
CA LEU A 299 17.51 8.02 -8.49
C LEU A 299 16.87 8.16 -9.88
N THR A 300 15.79 8.93 -10.01
CA THR A 300 15.14 9.18 -11.31
C THR A 300 16.05 9.92 -12.28
N VAL A 301 16.82 10.91 -11.82
CA VAL A 301 17.83 11.61 -12.65
C VAL A 301 18.92 10.63 -13.08
N THR A 302 19.42 9.79 -12.18
CA THR A 302 20.40 8.76 -12.49
C THR A 302 19.86 7.78 -13.54
N ASP A 303 18.62 7.33 -13.39
CA ASP A 303 17.96 6.46 -14.36
C ASP A 303 17.82 7.12 -15.74
N ALA A 304 17.45 8.39 -15.79
CA ALA A 304 17.35 9.13 -17.04
C ALA A 304 18.73 9.25 -17.73
N CYS A 305 19.78 9.56 -16.95
CA CYS A 305 21.15 9.59 -17.47
C CYS A 305 21.61 8.22 -17.96
N LEU A 306 21.37 7.15 -17.19
CA LEU A 306 21.71 5.79 -17.58
C LEU A 306 20.94 5.36 -18.83
N ALA A 307 19.64 5.68 -18.92
CA ALA A 307 18.82 5.38 -20.08
C ALA A 307 19.35 6.09 -21.32
N LEU A 308 19.65 7.39 -21.20
CA LEU A 308 20.23 8.18 -22.29
C LEU A 308 21.57 7.59 -22.77
N VAL A 309 22.48 7.27 -21.85
CA VAL A 309 23.75 6.62 -22.16
C VAL A 309 23.53 5.28 -22.85
N CYS A 310 22.64 4.43 -22.33
CA CYS A 310 22.33 3.14 -22.91
C CYS A 310 21.64 3.25 -24.28
N LEU A 311 20.89 4.33 -24.56
CA LEU A 311 20.25 4.56 -25.87
C LEU A 311 21.24 5.06 -26.90
N LEU A 312 22.18 5.91 -26.52
CA LEU A 312 23.19 6.50 -27.41
C LEU A 312 24.35 5.57 -27.72
N LEU A 313 24.71 4.68 -26.79
CA LEU A 313 25.82 3.74 -26.99
C LEU A 313 25.39 2.55 -27.87
N PRO A 314 26.25 2.12 -28.81
CA PRO A 314 26.04 0.89 -29.53
C PRO A 314 26.14 -0.29 -28.58
N MET A 315 25.15 -1.21 -28.65
CA MET A 315 25.12 -2.42 -27.83
C MET A 315 25.66 -3.59 -28.64
N PHE A 316 26.84 -4.06 -28.28
CA PHE A 316 27.52 -5.16 -28.96
C PHE A 316 27.10 -6.54 -28.39
N ASP A 317 26.84 -6.59 -27.09
CA ASP A 317 26.43 -7.82 -26.40
C ASP A 317 24.90 -8.01 -26.42
N ILE A 318 24.44 -9.23 -26.67
CA ILE A 318 23.00 -9.55 -26.72
C ILE A 318 22.34 -9.40 -25.34
N ARG A 319 23.05 -9.70 -24.26
CA ARG A 319 22.55 -9.53 -22.89
C ARG A 319 22.41 -8.06 -22.54
N ALA A 320 23.36 -7.23 -23.00
CA ALA A 320 23.26 -5.78 -22.84
C ALA A 320 22.03 -5.22 -23.54
N ARG A 321 21.70 -5.69 -24.78
CA ARG A 321 20.49 -5.29 -25.50
C ARG A 321 19.22 -5.68 -24.75
N GLU A 322 19.16 -6.91 -24.21
CA GLU A 322 18.03 -7.38 -23.42
C GLU A 322 17.87 -6.61 -22.11
N ASN A 323 18.97 -6.36 -21.39
CA ASN A 323 18.94 -5.57 -20.17
C ASN A 323 18.56 -4.11 -20.42
N ARG A 324 18.96 -3.51 -21.57
CA ARG A 324 18.49 -2.20 -22.00
C ARG A 324 16.97 -2.19 -22.18
N LYS A 325 16.42 -3.18 -22.90
CA LYS A 325 14.96 -3.30 -23.09
C LYS A 325 14.24 -3.44 -21.76
N ASN A 326 14.74 -4.29 -20.86
CA ASN A 326 14.15 -4.49 -19.54
C ASN A 326 14.18 -3.20 -18.70
N GLY A 327 15.30 -2.45 -18.72
CA GLY A 327 15.42 -1.17 -18.01
C GLY A 327 14.46 -0.12 -18.55
N VAL A 328 14.46 0.08 -19.88
CA VAL A 328 13.52 1.02 -20.53
C VAL A 328 12.07 0.63 -20.26
N PHE A 329 11.74 -0.66 -20.30
CA PHE A 329 10.42 -1.16 -19.96
C PHE A 329 10.00 -0.79 -18.53
N CYS A 330 10.85 -1.03 -17.53
CA CYS A 330 10.56 -0.69 -16.14
C CYS A 330 10.34 0.82 -15.97
N LEU A 331 11.22 1.65 -16.55
CA LEU A 331 11.09 3.11 -16.47
C LEU A 331 9.83 3.61 -17.19
N LEU A 332 9.51 3.03 -18.36
CA LEU A 332 8.30 3.38 -19.10
C LEU A 332 7.03 3.03 -18.32
N VAL A 333 6.98 1.84 -17.69
CA VAL A 333 5.85 1.45 -16.83
C VAL A 333 5.70 2.41 -15.66
N GLY A 334 6.80 2.71 -14.93
CA GLY A 334 6.78 3.68 -13.83
C GLY A 334 6.33 5.07 -14.28
N PHE A 335 6.83 5.55 -15.42
CA PHE A 335 6.44 6.83 -15.99
C PHE A 335 4.96 6.88 -16.39
N LEU A 336 4.45 5.83 -17.03
CA LEU A 336 3.03 5.74 -17.40
C LEU A 336 2.11 5.67 -16.17
N ILE A 337 2.51 4.99 -15.10
CA ILE A 337 1.77 5.02 -13.83
C ILE A 337 1.77 6.45 -13.28
N PHE A 338 2.92 7.12 -13.23
CA PHE A 338 3.03 8.49 -12.75
C PHE A 338 2.14 9.45 -13.54
N LEU A 339 2.12 9.36 -14.87
CA LEU A 339 1.22 10.17 -15.71
C LEU A 339 -0.25 9.94 -15.37
N GLN A 340 -0.66 8.67 -15.15
CA GLN A 340 -2.03 8.35 -14.78
C GLN A 340 -2.40 8.94 -13.40
N ILE A 341 -1.46 8.94 -12.45
CA ILE A 341 -1.65 9.61 -11.14
C ILE A 341 -1.86 11.13 -11.34
N VAL A 342 -1.02 11.78 -12.15
CA VAL A 342 -1.11 13.23 -12.41
C VAL A 342 -2.46 13.63 -12.99
N ILE A 343 -3.03 12.83 -13.89
CA ILE A 343 -4.34 13.12 -14.51
C ILE A 343 -5.54 12.66 -13.67
N THR A 344 -5.31 12.10 -12.47
CA THR A 344 -6.35 11.64 -11.55
C THR A 344 -6.32 12.47 -10.26
N PRO A 345 -7.08 13.59 -10.15
CA PRO A 345 -6.99 14.52 -9.02
C PRO A 345 -7.25 13.89 -7.65
N GLN A 346 -8.04 12.80 -7.61
CA GLN A 346 -8.33 12.06 -6.37
C GLN A 346 -7.18 11.14 -5.93
N ALA A 347 -6.13 11.03 -6.71
CA ALA A 347 -4.96 10.21 -6.40
C ALA A 347 -4.02 10.88 -5.37
N GLY A 348 -4.54 11.75 -4.52
CA GLY A 348 -3.79 12.37 -3.43
C GLY A 348 -3.38 11.36 -2.36
N GLY A 349 -2.24 11.64 -1.70
CA GLY A 349 -1.74 10.88 -0.57
C GLY A 349 -0.73 9.78 -0.92
N PRO A 350 0.14 9.46 0.08
CA PRO A 350 1.30 8.59 -0.10
C PRO A 350 0.98 7.18 -0.61
N HIS A 351 -0.14 6.60 -0.18
CA HIS A 351 -0.51 5.22 -0.51
C HIS A 351 -0.90 5.00 -1.98
N HIS A 352 -1.16 6.06 -2.76
CA HIS A 352 -1.36 5.95 -4.20
C HIS A 352 -0.03 5.95 -4.95
N HIS A 353 0.92 6.80 -4.52
CA HIS A 353 2.25 6.91 -5.11
C HIS A 353 3.14 5.71 -4.79
N SER A 354 2.84 4.93 -3.74
CA SER A 354 3.59 3.71 -3.41
C SER A 354 3.59 2.67 -4.54
N MET A 355 2.63 2.72 -5.48
CA MET A 355 2.63 1.88 -6.68
C MET A 355 3.85 2.12 -7.60
N LEU A 356 4.51 3.28 -7.50
CA LEU A 356 5.72 3.59 -8.25
C LEU A 356 6.95 2.80 -7.75
N PHE A 357 6.93 2.28 -6.52
CA PHE A 357 7.89 1.30 -6.07
C PHE A 357 7.62 -0.06 -6.76
N PRO A 358 8.63 -0.80 -7.27
CA PRO A 358 10.07 -0.51 -7.23
C PRO A 358 10.64 -0.07 -8.59
N PHE A 359 9.85 0.57 -9.47
CA PHE A 359 10.24 0.83 -10.87
C PHE A 359 11.54 1.62 -11.04
N PRO A 360 11.82 2.70 -10.29
CA PRO A 360 13.11 3.39 -10.43
C PRO A 360 14.29 2.46 -10.08
N LEU A 361 14.17 1.68 -9.02
CA LEU A 361 15.24 0.75 -8.63
C LEU A 361 15.43 -0.39 -9.64
N LEU A 362 14.35 -0.88 -10.26
CA LEU A 362 14.44 -1.87 -11.33
C LEU A 362 15.07 -1.27 -12.60
N GLY A 363 14.71 -0.04 -12.94
CA GLY A 363 15.33 0.71 -14.04
C GLY A 363 16.84 0.82 -13.86
N PHE A 364 17.26 1.30 -12.67
CA PHE A 364 18.67 1.36 -12.28
C PHE A 364 19.37 0.00 -12.43
N ALA A 365 18.79 -1.06 -11.87
CA ALA A 365 19.37 -2.38 -11.88
C ALA A 365 19.63 -2.91 -13.29
N PHE A 366 18.62 -2.83 -14.17
CA PHE A 366 18.74 -3.32 -15.53
C PHE A 366 19.69 -2.48 -16.40
N LEU A 367 19.64 -1.14 -16.27
CA LEU A 367 20.50 -0.25 -17.06
C LEU A 367 21.96 -0.32 -16.60
N ALA A 368 22.21 -0.40 -15.31
CA ALA A 368 23.55 -0.62 -14.76
C ALA A 368 24.11 -1.97 -15.24
N ARG A 369 23.29 -3.02 -15.21
CA ARG A 369 23.68 -4.33 -15.75
C ARG A 369 23.90 -4.30 -17.26
N CYS A 370 23.11 -3.54 -18.01
CA CYS A 370 23.29 -3.32 -19.44
C CYS A 370 24.69 -2.77 -19.75
N LEU A 371 25.11 -1.72 -19.04
CA LEU A 371 26.43 -1.13 -19.21
C LEU A 371 27.55 -2.12 -18.85
N TYR A 372 27.40 -2.81 -17.72
CA TYR A 372 28.35 -3.84 -17.32
C TYR A 372 28.55 -4.93 -18.38
N ASP A 373 27.45 -5.48 -18.93
CA ASP A 373 27.50 -6.51 -19.94
C ASP A 373 28.06 -6.00 -21.27
N ASN A 374 27.71 -4.76 -21.69
CA ASN A 374 28.19 -4.16 -22.94
C ASN A 374 29.70 -3.95 -22.99
N PHE A 375 30.29 -3.66 -21.82
CA PHE A 375 31.74 -3.45 -21.73
C PHE A 375 32.50 -4.67 -21.19
N ARG A 376 31.87 -5.84 -21.17
CA ARG A 376 32.45 -7.07 -20.62
C ARG A 376 33.80 -7.44 -21.23
N THR A 377 34.04 -7.14 -22.51
CA THR A 377 35.31 -7.38 -23.21
C THR A 377 36.34 -6.27 -23.03
N LYS A 378 35.94 -5.09 -22.53
CA LYS A 378 36.80 -3.92 -22.33
C LYS A 378 37.13 -3.75 -20.85
N ARG A 379 38.13 -4.49 -20.36
CA ARG A 379 38.48 -4.56 -18.93
C ARG A 379 38.65 -3.20 -18.25
N LEU A 380 39.25 -2.21 -18.94
CA LEU A 380 39.42 -0.86 -18.42
C LEU A 380 38.08 -0.16 -18.12
N LEU A 381 37.09 -0.29 -19.02
CA LEU A 381 35.77 0.31 -18.82
C LEU A 381 34.97 -0.40 -17.71
N GLN A 382 35.12 -1.73 -17.57
CA GLN A 382 34.50 -2.45 -16.46
C GLN A 382 35.06 -2.00 -15.10
N VAL A 383 36.39 -1.79 -15.02
CA VAL A 383 37.03 -1.28 -13.80
C VAL A 383 36.51 0.11 -13.41
N LEU A 384 36.05 0.92 -14.36
CA LEU A 384 35.45 2.23 -14.09
C LEU A 384 33.95 2.14 -13.78
N ILE A 385 33.20 1.33 -14.54
CA ILE A 385 31.74 1.24 -14.40
C ILE A 385 31.34 0.55 -13.08
N LEU A 386 31.98 -0.54 -12.72
CA LEU A 386 31.63 -1.32 -11.54
C LEU A 386 31.73 -0.51 -10.23
N PRO A 387 32.81 0.27 -9.96
CA PRO A 387 32.88 1.16 -8.81
C PRO A 387 31.83 2.25 -8.81
N LEU A 388 31.53 2.86 -9.98
CA LEU A 388 30.49 3.90 -10.08
C LEU A 388 29.11 3.35 -9.75
N VAL A 389 28.75 2.21 -10.34
CA VAL A 389 27.47 1.54 -10.04
C VAL A 389 27.44 1.09 -8.58
N GLY A 390 28.55 0.53 -8.08
CA GLY A 390 28.69 0.15 -6.68
C GLY A 390 28.55 1.35 -5.73
N ALA A 391 29.17 2.47 -6.04
CA ALA A 391 29.04 3.69 -5.26
C ALA A 391 27.60 4.21 -5.25
N ALA A 392 26.92 4.26 -6.41
CA ALA A 392 25.52 4.66 -6.50
C ALA A 392 24.61 3.73 -5.69
N ALA A 393 24.77 2.41 -5.84
CA ALA A 393 24.01 1.42 -5.06
C ALA A 393 24.26 1.54 -3.55
N THR A 394 25.51 1.80 -3.16
CA THR A 394 25.90 2.03 -1.76
C THR A 394 25.27 3.31 -1.22
N CYS A 395 25.31 4.41 -1.97
CA CYS A 395 24.63 5.65 -1.59
C CYS A 395 23.14 5.45 -1.38
N ILE A 396 22.45 4.75 -2.30
CA ILE A 396 21.02 4.43 -2.15
C ILE A 396 20.80 3.62 -0.86
N ALA A 397 21.57 2.57 -0.64
CA ALA A 397 21.46 1.73 0.54
C ALA A 397 21.71 2.50 1.85
N LEU A 398 22.73 3.35 1.90
CA LEU A 398 23.06 4.16 3.08
C LEU A 398 21.94 5.16 3.40
N VAL A 399 21.39 5.82 2.39
CA VAL A 399 20.27 6.74 2.61
C VAL A 399 19.00 6.00 3.02
N ASN A 400 18.72 4.84 2.45
CA ASN A 400 17.61 3.99 2.87
C ASN A 400 17.77 3.53 4.33
N ILE A 401 18.97 3.12 4.75
CA ILE A 401 19.29 2.78 6.14
C ILE A 401 19.11 4.01 7.04
N HIS A 402 19.61 5.18 6.64
CA HIS A 402 19.43 6.43 7.39
C HIS A 402 17.94 6.73 7.58
N ASN A 403 17.17 6.80 6.50
CA ASN A 403 15.74 7.11 6.54
C ASN A 403 14.97 6.11 7.40
N THR A 404 15.23 4.82 7.24
CA THR A 404 14.62 3.76 8.05
C THR A 404 14.98 3.91 9.53
N THR A 405 16.25 4.20 9.84
CA THR A 405 16.72 4.39 11.22
C THR A 405 16.05 5.61 11.86
N VAL A 406 15.98 6.73 11.15
CA VAL A 406 15.29 7.95 11.59
C VAL A 406 13.81 7.65 11.88
N TYR A 407 13.12 7.01 10.95
CA TYR A 407 11.72 6.63 11.12
C TYR A 407 11.50 5.73 12.35
N LEU A 408 12.32 4.69 12.50
CA LEU A 408 12.19 3.75 13.62
C LEU A 408 12.60 4.39 14.97
N SER A 409 13.49 5.38 14.94
CA SER A 409 13.87 6.12 16.16
C SER A 409 12.71 6.94 16.74
N HIS A 410 11.81 7.44 15.88
CA HIS A 410 10.60 8.13 16.31
C HIS A 410 9.69 7.23 17.16
N PHE A 411 9.60 5.94 16.88
CA PHE A 411 8.86 5.00 17.74
C PHE A 411 9.48 4.79 19.12
N ARG A 412 10.73 5.15 19.29
CA ARG A 412 11.44 5.05 20.58
C ARG A 412 11.38 6.35 21.36
N ASN A 413 11.58 7.47 20.68
CA ASN A 413 11.95 8.75 21.28
C ASN A 413 10.85 9.82 21.15
N ASN A 414 9.92 9.68 20.17
CA ASN A 414 8.87 10.67 19.96
C ASN A 414 7.60 10.27 20.71
N PRO A 415 7.17 11.03 21.72
CA PRO A 415 5.91 10.79 22.41
C PRO A 415 4.69 11.25 21.60
N HIS A 416 4.89 12.06 20.54
CA HIS A 416 3.83 12.71 19.81
C HIS A 416 3.43 11.90 18.57
N TYR A 417 2.15 11.55 18.50
CA TYR A 417 1.51 10.92 17.34
C TYR A 417 0.29 11.73 16.95
N ARG A 418 -0.04 11.75 15.67
CA ARG A 418 -1.37 12.25 15.30
C ARG A 418 -2.45 11.36 15.90
N PRO A 419 -3.63 11.91 16.27
CA PRO A 419 -4.63 11.23 17.12
C PRO A 419 -5.03 9.84 16.62
N LEU A 420 -5.33 9.70 15.33
CA LEU A 420 -5.71 8.43 14.71
C LEU A 420 -4.59 7.36 14.71
N TRP A 421 -3.34 7.77 14.94
CA TRP A 421 -2.17 6.90 15.02
C TRP A 421 -1.69 6.71 16.47
N SER A 422 -2.38 7.28 17.44
CA SER A 422 -1.94 7.24 18.84
C SER A 422 -2.04 5.84 19.44
N PRO A 423 -0.99 5.36 20.13
CA PRO A 423 -1.05 4.11 20.88
C PRO A 423 -2.07 4.13 22.05
N ALA A 424 -2.57 5.31 22.46
CA ALA A 424 -3.63 5.43 23.45
C ALA A 424 -4.92 4.66 23.06
N ILE A 425 -5.09 4.33 21.76
CA ILE A 425 -6.21 3.52 21.28
C ILE A 425 -6.30 2.15 21.97
N TYR A 426 -5.17 1.57 22.37
CA TYR A 426 -5.17 0.28 23.08
C TYR A 426 -5.73 0.39 24.49
N ALA A 427 -5.37 1.46 25.23
CA ALA A 427 -5.90 1.72 26.55
C ALA A 427 -7.39 2.09 26.49
N LEU A 428 -7.78 2.89 25.51
CA LEU A 428 -9.19 3.22 25.25
C LEU A 428 -10.01 1.96 24.95
N ALA A 429 -9.53 1.10 24.03
CA ALA A 429 -10.21 -0.16 23.71
C ALA A 429 -10.32 -1.11 24.91
N SER A 430 -9.27 -1.20 25.74
CA SER A 430 -9.31 -1.99 26.99
C SER A 430 -10.40 -1.50 27.93
N TYR A 431 -10.46 -0.20 28.19
CA TYR A 431 -11.49 0.41 29.02
C TYR A 431 -12.90 0.14 28.49
N ILE A 432 -13.12 0.32 27.20
CA ILE A 432 -14.40 0.03 26.54
C ILE A 432 -14.76 -1.47 26.67
N ASN A 433 -13.79 -2.36 26.55
CA ASN A 433 -14.01 -3.80 26.69
C ASN A 433 -14.38 -4.21 28.14
N GLU A 434 -13.90 -3.49 29.13
CA GLU A 434 -14.19 -3.72 30.55
C GLU A 434 -15.55 -3.14 30.98
N HIS A 435 -15.85 -1.90 30.59
CA HIS A 435 -16.99 -1.13 31.07
C HIS A 435 -18.16 -1.01 30.08
N GLY A 436 -17.94 -1.29 28.79
CA GLY A 436 -18.94 -1.07 27.74
C GLY A 436 -20.15 -2.01 27.81
N PHE A 437 -20.06 -3.13 28.56
CA PHE A 437 -21.19 -4.06 28.73
C PHE A 437 -22.30 -3.50 29.63
N GLU A 438 -21.99 -2.51 30.47
CA GLU A 438 -22.97 -1.83 31.32
C GLU A 438 -23.76 -0.77 30.57
N SER A 439 -23.34 -0.42 29.36
CA SER A 439 -23.93 0.65 28.56
C SER A 439 -24.88 0.08 27.49
N ALA A 440 -26.00 0.76 27.26
CA ALA A 440 -26.91 0.42 26.18
C ALA A 440 -26.25 0.62 24.80
N LYS A 441 -25.45 1.66 24.68
CA LYS A 441 -24.75 2.06 23.44
C LYS A 441 -23.37 2.66 23.74
N ILE A 442 -22.49 2.55 22.79
CA ILE A 442 -21.17 3.22 22.77
C ILE A 442 -21.11 3.97 21.44
N ILE A 443 -20.91 5.27 21.49
CA ILE A 443 -20.89 6.09 20.29
C ILE A 443 -19.55 6.79 20.10
N SER A 444 -19.15 6.95 18.85
CA SER A 444 -18.05 7.82 18.43
C SER A 444 -18.62 9.12 17.88
N VAL A 445 -18.17 10.24 18.42
CA VAL A 445 -18.52 11.59 17.96
C VAL A 445 -17.58 12.04 16.86
N ASP A 446 -16.34 11.50 16.84
CA ASP A 446 -15.34 11.82 15.83
C ASP A 446 -15.22 10.73 14.76
N CYS A 447 -14.79 11.17 13.56
CA CYS A 447 -14.59 10.28 12.42
C CYS A 447 -13.59 9.17 12.73
N CYS A 448 -13.91 7.99 12.18
CA CYS A 448 -12.97 6.88 12.02
C CYS A 448 -12.63 6.11 13.31
N LEU A 449 -12.98 6.65 14.48
CA LEU A 449 -12.67 6.06 15.79
C LEU A 449 -13.48 4.78 16.05
N HIS A 450 -14.74 4.75 15.60
CA HIS A 450 -15.61 3.58 15.79
C HIS A 450 -15.07 2.29 15.16
N ASN A 451 -14.41 2.37 13.98
CA ASN A 451 -13.79 1.21 13.33
C ASN A 451 -12.67 0.62 14.18
N GLN A 452 -11.85 1.49 14.78
CA GLN A 452 -10.77 1.07 15.67
C GLN A 452 -11.36 0.35 16.90
N LEU A 453 -12.37 0.92 17.52
CA LEU A 453 -13.02 0.34 18.70
C LEU A 453 -13.74 -0.97 18.38
N ARG A 454 -14.50 -1.03 17.28
CA ARG A 454 -15.21 -2.24 16.87
C ARG A 454 -14.28 -3.40 16.56
N ALA A 455 -13.20 -3.14 15.82
CA ALA A 455 -12.23 -4.16 15.46
C ALA A 455 -11.53 -4.75 16.72
N LEU A 456 -11.24 -3.91 17.71
CA LEU A 456 -10.59 -4.31 18.98
C LEU A 456 -11.56 -4.84 20.03
N ALA A 457 -12.88 -4.70 19.83
CA ALA A 457 -13.88 -5.12 20.80
C ALA A 457 -14.25 -6.63 20.66
N PRO A 458 -14.66 -7.29 21.76
CA PRO A 458 -15.20 -8.63 21.73
C PRO A 458 -16.55 -8.67 20.97
N LYS A 459 -16.86 -9.79 20.34
CA LYS A 459 -18.01 -9.95 19.43
C LYS A 459 -19.34 -9.43 19.99
N LYS A 460 -19.61 -9.66 21.28
CA LYS A 460 -20.85 -9.23 21.95
C LYS A 460 -20.98 -7.71 22.05
N LEU A 461 -19.85 -7.01 22.19
CA LEU A 461 -19.81 -5.56 22.40
C LEU A 461 -19.85 -4.78 21.07
N ARG A 462 -19.35 -5.35 19.98
CA ARG A 462 -19.25 -4.68 18.66
C ARG A 462 -20.58 -4.08 18.19
N ARG A 463 -21.69 -4.78 18.41
CA ARG A 463 -23.02 -4.33 17.99
C ARG A 463 -23.51 -3.08 18.75
N ARG A 464 -22.92 -2.77 19.89
CA ARG A 464 -23.24 -1.58 20.68
C ARG A 464 -22.43 -0.36 20.24
N ILE A 465 -21.28 -0.56 19.57
CA ILE A 465 -20.39 0.51 19.10
C ILE A 465 -20.94 1.05 17.78
N ARG A 466 -21.27 2.35 17.75
CA ARG A 466 -21.88 3.04 16.62
C ARG A 466 -21.15 4.32 16.29
N ASP A 467 -21.25 4.74 15.04
CA ASP A 467 -20.69 5.97 14.51
C ASP A 467 -21.77 7.02 14.33
N PHE A 468 -21.56 8.20 14.89
CA PHE A 468 -22.47 9.33 14.78
C PHE A 468 -21.78 10.64 14.42
N TRP A 469 -20.51 10.62 14.04
CA TRP A 469 -19.80 11.84 13.66
C TRP A 469 -20.50 12.66 12.56
N PRO A 470 -21.15 12.06 11.53
CA PRO A 470 -21.85 12.88 10.53
C PRO A 470 -22.99 13.71 11.11
N ALA A 471 -23.70 13.18 12.12
CA ALA A 471 -24.78 13.89 12.79
C ALA A 471 -24.26 15.04 13.67
N PHE A 472 -23.05 14.91 14.22
CA PHE A 472 -22.43 15.99 15.01
C PHE A 472 -21.64 16.98 14.15
N LYS A 473 -21.30 16.64 12.91
CA LYS A 473 -20.66 17.59 12.00
C LYS A 473 -21.59 18.74 11.65
N GLU A 474 -22.87 18.45 11.45
CA GLU A 474 -23.88 19.45 11.16
C GLU A 474 -25.19 19.07 11.89
N LEU A 475 -25.50 19.82 12.96
CA LEU A 475 -26.74 19.60 13.72
C LEU A 475 -27.94 20.05 12.90
N PRO A 476 -29.07 19.31 12.93
CA PRO A 476 -30.33 19.76 12.33
C PRO A 476 -30.74 21.12 12.90
N LYS A 477 -31.28 21.98 12.05
CA LYS A 477 -31.77 23.32 12.46
C LYS A 477 -33.16 23.28 13.10
N ASN A 478 -33.92 22.23 12.82
CA ASN A 478 -35.28 22.03 13.32
C ASN A 478 -35.21 21.29 14.67
N SER A 479 -35.91 21.78 15.67
CA SER A 479 -36.00 21.22 17.02
C SER A 479 -36.59 19.80 17.03
N GLU A 480 -37.54 19.47 16.17
CA GLU A 480 -38.16 18.16 16.07
C GLU A 480 -37.14 17.11 15.52
N GLU A 481 -36.36 17.51 14.52
CA GLU A 481 -35.29 16.69 13.97
C GLU A 481 -34.17 16.50 14.99
N GLN A 482 -33.82 17.54 15.77
CA GLN A 482 -32.85 17.44 16.88
C GLN A 482 -33.31 16.45 17.95
N GLU A 483 -34.59 16.51 18.36
CA GLU A 483 -35.16 15.60 19.34
C GLU A 483 -35.18 14.14 18.81
N SER A 484 -35.55 13.96 17.52
CA SER A 484 -35.49 12.65 16.85
C SER A 484 -34.07 12.09 16.83
N MET A 485 -33.09 12.94 16.46
CA MET A 485 -31.67 12.59 16.45
C MET A 485 -31.19 12.24 17.87
N LEU A 486 -31.55 13.03 18.87
CA LEU A 486 -31.21 12.81 20.28
C LEU A 486 -31.69 11.43 20.75
N LYS A 487 -32.97 11.07 20.44
CA LYS A 487 -33.53 9.76 20.79
C LYS A 487 -32.80 8.62 20.10
N ALA A 488 -32.40 8.82 18.84
CA ALA A 488 -31.66 7.82 18.09
C ALA A 488 -30.23 7.63 18.61
N ILE A 489 -29.56 8.69 19.03
CA ILE A 489 -28.18 8.68 19.53
C ILE A 489 -28.13 8.20 20.98
N PHE A 490 -28.96 8.78 21.86
CA PHE A 490 -29.00 8.52 23.30
C PHE A 490 -30.31 7.79 23.67
N PRO A 491 -30.33 6.44 23.57
CA PRO A 491 -31.47 5.66 24.08
C PRO A 491 -31.58 5.82 25.58
N GLU A 492 -32.72 5.40 26.15
CA GLU A 492 -32.91 5.33 27.61
C GLU A 492 -31.79 4.51 28.26
N GLY A 493 -31.32 4.97 29.40
CA GLY A 493 -30.21 4.40 30.12
C GLY A 493 -28.86 5.02 29.79
N LYS A 494 -27.79 4.25 30.05
CA LYS A 494 -26.39 4.69 29.96
C LYS A 494 -25.85 4.56 28.52
N THR A 495 -25.27 5.62 28.00
CA THR A 495 -24.49 5.65 26.75
C THR A 495 -23.07 6.13 27.06
N LEU A 496 -22.06 5.40 26.56
CA LEU A 496 -20.68 5.90 26.57
C LEU A 496 -20.40 6.64 25.26
N VAL A 497 -19.86 7.83 25.39
CA VAL A 497 -19.51 8.70 24.26
C VAL A 497 -18.02 8.86 24.21
N VAL A 498 -17.43 8.51 23.07
CA VAL A 498 -15.98 8.59 22.84
C VAL A 498 -15.69 9.71 21.87
N THR A 499 -14.77 10.59 22.24
CA THR A 499 -14.32 11.70 21.39
C THR A 499 -12.82 11.91 21.50
N PHE A 500 -12.21 12.60 20.54
CA PHE A 500 -10.86 13.13 20.70
C PHE A 500 -10.85 14.28 21.69
N ASP A 501 -9.67 14.61 22.22
CA ASP A 501 -9.45 15.89 22.89
C ASP A 501 -9.72 17.06 21.94
N ALA A 502 -10.18 18.20 22.46
CA ALA A 502 -10.56 19.39 21.67
C ALA A 502 -9.46 19.87 20.71
N SER A 503 -8.18 19.69 21.09
CA SER A 503 -7.03 20.07 20.24
C SER A 503 -6.69 19.04 19.16
N LYS A 504 -7.38 17.89 19.12
CA LYS A 504 -7.03 16.69 18.33
C LYS A 504 -8.14 16.25 17.39
N GLU A 505 -9.27 16.94 17.35
CA GLU A 505 -10.44 16.60 16.53
C GLU A 505 -10.10 16.55 15.03
N THR A 506 -10.68 15.59 14.33
CA THR A 506 -10.59 15.53 12.86
C THR A 506 -11.47 16.59 12.20
N PHE A 507 -12.66 16.82 12.79
CA PHE A 507 -13.61 17.86 12.41
C PHE A 507 -13.87 18.74 13.62
N PRO A 508 -13.42 20.00 13.62
CA PRO A 508 -13.49 20.89 14.79
C PRO A 508 -14.92 21.17 15.32
N GLU A 509 -15.93 20.84 14.50
CA GLU A 509 -17.34 21.11 14.83
C GLU A 509 -17.97 19.98 15.68
N THR A 510 -17.45 18.75 15.60
CA THR A 510 -18.17 17.56 16.10
C THR A 510 -18.32 17.57 17.63
N ARG A 511 -17.25 17.84 18.36
CA ARG A 511 -17.29 17.87 19.83
C ARG A 511 -18.03 19.10 20.37
N PRO A 512 -17.82 20.35 19.87
CA PRO A 512 -18.62 21.50 20.24
C PRO A 512 -20.13 21.27 20.02
N ASN A 513 -20.52 20.70 18.89
CA ASN A 513 -21.92 20.39 18.60
C ASN A 513 -22.48 19.31 19.56
N PHE A 514 -21.69 18.29 19.88
CA PHE A 514 -22.05 17.29 20.90
C PHE A 514 -22.31 17.95 22.26
N LEU A 515 -21.40 18.80 22.72
CA LEU A 515 -21.55 19.48 24.01
C LEU A 515 -22.72 20.49 24.02
N ALA A 516 -22.92 21.22 22.89
CA ALA A 516 -24.05 22.13 22.74
C ALA A 516 -25.39 21.38 22.77
N LEU A 517 -25.48 20.22 22.11
CA LEU A 517 -26.67 19.37 22.16
C LEU A 517 -27.00 18.93 23.59
N LEU A 518 -26.01 18.52 24.37
CA LEU A 518 -26.23 18.15 25.78
C LEU A 518 -26.63 19.34 26.63
N ALA A 519 -26.04 20.52 26.43
CA ALA A 519 -26.39 21.74 27.14
C ALA A 519 -27.82 22.21 26.87
N ALA A 520 -28.35 21.94 25.67
CA ALA A 520 -29.72 22.25 25.31
C ALA A 520 -30.76 21.28 25.94
N HIS A 521 -30.31 20.15 26.51
CA HIS A 521 -31.15 19.07 27.05
C HIS A 521 -30.76 18.73 28.50
N PRO A 522 -31.09 19.61 29.47
CA PRO A 522 -30.70 19.45 30.88
C PRO A 522 -31.31 18.23 31.56
N GLU A 523 -32.33 17.61 31.00
CA GLU A 523 -32.91 16.35 31.44
C GLU A 523 -31.98 15.15 31.23
N ILE A 524 -30.95 15.30 30.39
CA ILE A 524 -29.93 14.29 30.14
C ILE A 524 -28.72 14.61 31.01
N SER A 525 -28.40 13.73 31.95
CA SER A 525 -27.18 13.89 32.71
C SER A 525 -25.95 13.47 31.91
N SER A 526 -24.90 14.26 31.98
CA SER A 526 -23.64 13.93 31.28
C SER A 526 -22.44 14.32 32.14
N GLY A 527 -21.38 13.53 32.06
CA GLY A 527 -20.12 13.79 32.75
C GLY A 527 -18.92 13.14 32.08
N LEU A 528 -17.79 13.83 32.13
CA LEU A 528 -16.50 13.25 31.73
C LEU A 528 -16.09 12.19 32.77
N VAL A 529 -15.90 10.94 32.31
CA VAL A 529 -15.56 9.81 33.20
C VAL A 529 -14.12 9.33 33.05
N LYS A 530 -13.51 9.51 31.90
CA LYS A 530 -12.14 9.04 31.66
C LYS A 530 -11.43 9.84 30.58
N GLU A 531 -10.15 10.09 30.82
CA GLU A 531 -9.23 10.67 29.85
C GLU A 531 -8.11 9.67 29.52
N PHE A 532 -7.63 9.68 28.28
CA PHE A 532 -6.55 8.83 27.82
C PHE A 532 -5.41 9.69 27.29
N TRP A 533 -4.25 9.46 27.87
CA TRP A 533 -3.04 10.23 27.62
C TRP A 533 -1.98 9.36 26.96
N TYR A 534 -1.20 9.96 26.07
CA TYR A 534 0.00 9.36 25.53
C TYR A 534 1.07 10.42 25.32
N GLY A 535 2.31 10.14 25.82
CA GLY A 535 3.43 11.08 25.70
C GLY A 535 3.21 12.44 26.38
N GLY A 536 2.37 12.50 27.42
CA GLY A 536 2.03 13.74 28.10
C GLY A 536 0.91 14.56 27.42
N GLU A 537 0.37 14.08 26.31
CA GLU A 537 -0.77 14.71 25.62
C GLU A 537 -2.06 13.92 25.85
N LYS A 538 -3.14 14.64 26.10
CA LYS A 538 -4.48 14.07 26.13
C LYS A 538 -4.93 13.78 24.69
N ILE A 539 -5.40 12.55 24.46
CA ILE A 539 -5.76 12.08 23.12
C ILE A 539 -7.26 11.82 23.00
N TYR A 540 -7.83 11.08 23.97
CA TYR A 540 -9.24 10.70 23.94
C TYR A 540 -9.91 11.05 25.27
N GLU A 541 -11.23 11.28 25.18
CA GLU A 541 -12.13 11.47 26.30
C GLU A 541 -13.32 10.52 26.21
N ILE A 542 -13.80 10.03 27.35
CA ILE A 542 -15.07 9.31 27.46
C ILE A 542 -16.00 10.10 28.34
N TYR A 543 -17.17 10.39 27.82
CA TYR A 543 -18.31 10.92 28.57
C TYR A 543 -19.31 9.78 28.83
N GLU A 544 -19.90 9.80 30.02
CA GLU A 544 -21.08 9.03 30.33
C GLU A 544 -22.30 9.94 30.16
N VAL A 545 -23.26 9.49 29.35
CA VAL A 545 -24.51 10.19 29.10
C VAL A 545 -25.64 9.28 29.55
N VAL A 546 -26.47 9.76 30.48
CA VAL A 546 -27.62 8.99 31.01
C VAL A 546 -28.90 9.73 30.68
N ARG A 547 -29.75 9.05 29.91
CA ARG A 547 -31.10 9.50 29.61
C ARG A 547 -32.08 8.78 30.52
N PRO A 548 -32.90 9.48 31.35
CA PRO A 548 -33.88 8.85 32.19
C PRO A 548 -34.97 8.16 31.34
N PRO A 549 -35.61 7.09 31.84
CA PRO A 549 -36.75 6.50 31.17
C PRO A 549 -37.91 7.50 31.09
N HIS A 550 -38.63 7.54 29.98
CA HIS A 550 -39.82 8.38 29.82
C HIS A 550 -40.92 7.89 30.75
N GLY A 551 -41.24 8.67 31.78
CA GLY A 551 -42.41 8.48 32.62
C GLY A 551 -42.09 7.94 34.02
N ILE A 552 -41.38 8.65 34.81
CA ILE A 552 -41.53 8.67 36.29
C ILE A 552 -41.80 10.12 36.68
#